data_e2de736252ab329c378d25d3b55bf43f
#
_entry.id   e2de736252ab329c378d25d3b55bf43f
#
_cell.length_a   1.000
_cell.length_b   1.000
_cell.length_c   1.000
_cell.angle_alpha   90.00
_cell.angle_beta   90.00
_cell.angle_gamma   90.00
#
_symmetry.space_group_name_H-M   'P 1'
#
loop_
_entity.id
_entity.type
_entity.pdbx_description
1 polymer ?
#
loop_
_entity_poly.entity_id
_entity_poly.type
_entity_poly.pdbx_seq_one_letter_code
_entity_poly.pdbx_strand_id
1 'polypeptide(L)'
;MQLVKRVFVISIFFLLALTTKTAAQQVSDDKLKSRAELTNYEETTRYEEVLSFIAELQKRSSLIRLESFGKSEEGRSLPLMILSDSPISNPRDERGSNKPIVFIMANIHAGEVEGKEAMLHLSRRILFGDLKPLLSKLIILIAPIYNADGNEKISTNNRTAQNGPIAGVGVRENSKGYDLNRDYMKLDSSEARALVNLLNRWDPHLTVDLHTTNGSYHGYHLTYSQPLNPNSSAAILSYHRNKMLPAITRAMLKNHRLRTYYYGNFPRFTNLPVPGQPTRWEAFTHQPRIGQNYHGLRNRLTILSEAYSYLTFKRRVEVTEKFVEEILKYTATNAREISQLTKRADDETVRKFSSSETIEQGVEFEMRPLPKPVDILIGEVVKVKNPRSGKEMTAMVEEKFKPQRMDDYGNFAAKRSVVAPRAYIFKPEKNLEVVIGKLIQHGITVEELTAPLQTEVDVFTIGNVTPSQRVFQNHREMKITGTYNKSSMTFPTGSIIVRTAQPLGRLACYLLEAESDDGLVDWNFFDPYLETGKLFPVYKIMHNVNVASRVLEK
;
A
#
# COMPACT_ATOMS: atom_id res chain seq x y z
N MET A 1 -69.86 21.54 -21.30
CA MET A 1 -69.38 21.70 -19.91
C MET A 1 -68.81 20.41 -19.25
N GLN A 2 -69.24 19.23 -19.69
CA GLN A 2 -68.67 17.94 -19.13
C GLN A 2 -67.32 17.50 -19.72
N LEU A 3 -66.99 17.90 -20.93
CA LEU A 3 -65.70 17.50 -21.56
C LEU A 3 -64.48 18.23 -20.95
N VAL A 4 -64.60 19.48 -20.53
CA VAL A 4 -63.57 20.29 -19.93
C VAL A 4 -63.20 19.81 -18.52
N LYS A 5 -64.17 19.27 -17.74
CA LYS A 5 -63.88 18.71 -16.41
C LYS A 5 -63.09 17.38 -16.43
N ARG A 6 -63.25 16.54 -17.48
CA ARG A 6 -62.51 15.27 -17.60
C ARG A 6 -61.08 15.47 -18.01
N VAL A 7 -60.75 16.46 -18.84
CA VAL A 7 -59.38 16.78 -19.23
C VAL A 7 -58.60 17.35 -18.05
N PHE A 8 -59.21 18.16 -17.19
CA PHE A 8 -58.52 18.75 -16.02
C PHE A 8 -58.20 17.72 -14.93
N VAL A 9 -59.05 16.72 -14.71
CA VAL A 9 -58.81 15.64 -13.74
C VAL A 9 -57.70 14.68 -14.22
N ILE A 10 -57.65 14.38 -15.52
CA ILE A 10 -56.59 13.53 -16.10
C ILE A 10 -55.24 14.23 -16.05
N SER A 11 -55.18 15.56 -16.31
CA SER A 11 -53.95 16.34 -16.22
C SER A 11 -53.38 16.43 -14.79
N ILE A 12 -54.25 16.54 -13.76
CA ILE A 12 -53.81 16.56 -12.35
C ILE A 12 -53.30 15.19 -11.90
N PHE A 13 -53.91 14.09 -12.33
CA PHE A 13 -53.39 12.75 -12.03
C PHE A 13 -52.07 12.45 -12.73
N PHE A 14 -51.86 12.95 -13.96
CA PHE A 14 -50.55 12.82 -14.64
C PHE A 14 -49.46 13.69 -14.02
N LEU A 15 -49.75 14.89 -13.54
CA LEU A 15 -48.79 15.72 -12.80
C LEU A 15 -48.44 15.12 -11.43
N LEU A 16 -49.41 14.55 -10.68
CA LEU A 16 -49.13 13.88 -9.42
C LEU A 16 -48.32 12.58 -9.61
N ALA A 17 -48.54 11.82 -10.68
CA ALA A 17 -47.79 10.62 -10.98
C ALA A 17 -46.35 10.92 -11.43
N LEU A 18 -46.13 12.04 -12.13
CA LEU A 18 -44.79 12.51 -12.49
C LEU A 18 -44.01 13.04 -11.29
N THR A 19 -44.65 13.77 -10.37
CA THR A 19 -43.97 14.29 -9.15
C THR A 19 -43.64 13.19 -8.16
N THR A 20 -44.45 12.15 -8.02
CA THR A 20 -44.15 11.00 -7.14
C THR A 20 -43.07 10.11 -7.71
N LYS A 21 -42.98 9.92 -9.02
CA LYS A 21 -41.85 9.20 -9.65
C LYS A 21 -40.51 9.95 -9.48
N THR A 22 -40.48 11.27 -9.65
CA THR A 22 -39.25 12.07 -9.47
C THR A 22 -38.79 12.09 -8.02
N ALA A 23 -39.66 12.23 -7.03
CA ALA A 23 -39.31 12.22 -5.61
C ALA A 23 -38.80 10.83 -5.15
N ALA A 24 -39.45 9.74 -5.55
CA ALA A 24 -38.99 8.39 -5.24
C ALA A 24 -37.66 8.05 -5.91
N GLN A 25 -37.42 8.55 -7.13
CA GLN A 25 -36.16 8.39 -7.85
C GLN A 25 -35.06 9.22 -7.20
N GLN A 26 -35.36 10.41 -6.75
CA GLN A 26 -34.39 11.29 -6.07
C GLN A 26 -33.98 10.74 -4.69
N VAL A 27 -34.91 10.25 -3.88
CA VAL A 27 -34.64 9.55 -2.61
C VAL A 27 -33.85 8.25 -2.83
N SER A 28 -34.11 7.56 -3.93
CA SER A 28 -33.35 6.37 -4.35
C SER A 28 -31.91 6.71 -4.73
N ASP A 29 -31.68 7.83 -5.42
CA ASP A 29 -30.36 8.28 -5.85
C ASP A 29 -29.53 8.82 -4.68
N ASP A 30 -30.15 9.50 -3.72
CA ASP A 30 -29.44 10.04 -2.53
C ASP A 30 -28.88 8.96 -1.62
N LYS A 31 -29.48 7.77 -1.57
CA LYS A 31 -28.93 6.63 -0.82
C LYS A 31 -27.61 6.09 -1.37
N LEU A 32 -27.28 6.41 -2.60
CA LEU A 32 -26.00 6.09 -3.23
C LEU A 32 -25.03 7.29 -3.29
N LYS A 33 -25.31 8.34 -2.52
CA LYS A 33 -24.38 9.46 -2.33
C LYS A 33 -23.61 9.30 -1.03
N SER A 34 -22.32 9.59 -1.06
CA SER A 34 -21.49 9.67 0.14
C SER A 34 -21.85 10.91 0.97
N ARG A 35 -21.41 10.94 2.24
CA ARG A 35 -21.56 12.13 3.08
C ARG A 35 -20.94 13.36 2.44
N ALA A 36 -19.76 13.19 1.80
CA ALA A 36 -19.11 14.27 1.08
C ALA A 36 -20.00 14.85 -0.04
N GLU A 37 -20.65 14.00 -0.85
CA GLU A 37 -21.58 14.45 -1.89
C GLU A 37 -22.81 15.16 -1.30
N LEU A 38 -23.39 14.62 -0.23
CA LEU A 38 -24.60 15.19 0.42
C LEU A 38 -24.34 16.54 1.07
N THR A 39 -23.09 16.79 1.51
CA THR A 39 -22.69 18.04 2.19
C THR A 39 -21.89 18.97 1.29
N ASN A 40 -21.93 18.77 -0.03
CA ASN A 40 -21.12 19.53 -1.00
C ASN A 40 -19.62 19.57 -0.62
N TYR A 41 -19.10 18.44 -0.14
CA TYR A 41 -17.70 18.26 0.28
C TYR A 41 -17.27 19.11 1.48
N GLU A 42 -18.20 19.50 2.34
CA GLU A 42 -17.88 20.10 3.64
C GLU A 42 -17.47 19.08 4.70
N GLU A 43 -18.01 17.85 4.60
CA GLU A 43 -17.81 16.77 5.55
C GLU A 43 -17.31 15.51 4.84
N THR A 44 -16.69 14.59 5.58
CA THR A 44 -16.26 13.27 5.11
C THR A 44 -17.14 12.17 5.70
N THR A 45 -17.25 11.05 4.99
CA THR A 45 -18.09 9.90 5.36
C THR A 45 -17.56 9.20 6.59
N ARG A 46 -18.45 8.92 7.56
CA ARG A 46 -18.15 8.16 8.77
C ARG A 46 -18.20 6.65 8.53
N TYR A 47 -17.68 5.89 9.47
CA TYR A 47 -17.59 4.43 9.37
C TYR A 47 -18.96 3.76 9.09
N GLU A 48 -19.98 4.07 9.90
CA GLU A 48 -21.31 3.49 9.70
C GLU A 48 -21.97 3.92 8.38
N GLU A 49 -21.67 5.13 7.91
CA GLU A 49 -22.16 5.63 6.62
C GLU A 49 -21.49 4.88 5.45
N VAL A 50 -20.19 4.53 5.58
CA VAL A 50 -19.50 3.65 4.61
C VAL A 50 -20.18 2.29 4.53
N LEU A 51 -20.47 1.66 5.67
CA LEU A 51 -21.15 0.36 5.70
C LEU A 51 -22.56 0.44 5.09
N SER A 52 -23.31 1.50 5.41
CA SER A 52 -24.65 1.75 4.88
C SER A 52 -24.62 1.94 3.36
N PHE A 53 -23.64 2.68 2.84
CA PHE A 53 -23.45 2.87 1.41
C PHE A 53 -23.15 1.53 0.70
N ILE A 54 -22.25 0.71 1.26
CA ILE A 54 -21.94 -0.61 0.69
C ILE A 54 -23.16 -1.54 0.71
N ALA A 55 -23.92 -1.53 1.81
CA ALA A 55 -25.14 -2.32 1.91
C ALA A 55 -26.18 -1.93 0.85
N GLU A 56 -26.28 -0.63 0.52
CA GLU A 56 -27.18 -0.16 -0.53
C GLU A 56 -26.68 -0.57 -1.94
N LEU A 57 -25.35 -0.59 -2.19
CA LEU A 57 -24.79 -1.16 -3.42
C LEU A 57 -25.15 -2.64 -3.58
N GLN A 58 -25.03 -3.43 -2.50
CA GLN A 58 -25.34 -4.88 -2.51
C GLN A 58 -26.81 -5.17 -2.78
N LYS A 59 -27.72 -4.34 -2.27
CA LYS A 59 -29.16 -4.48 -2.57
C LYS A 59 -29.49 -4.32 -4.05
N ARG A 60 -28.66 -3.57 -4.80
CA ARG A 60 -28.92 -3.19 -6.19
C ARG A 60 -28.08 -3.93 -7.21
N SER A 61 -27.04 -4.65 -6.80
CA SER A 61 -26.13 -5.36 -7.70
C SER A 61 -25.66 -6.68 -7.11
N SER A 62 -25.71 -7.74 -7.89
CA SER A 62 -25.10 -9.04 -7.57
C SER A 62 -23.59 -9.09 -7.91
N LEU A 63 -23.03 -8.04 -8.51
CA LEU A 63 -21.63 -7.96 -8.91
C LEU A 63 -20.71 -7.49 -7.76
N ILE A 64 -21.27 -7.25 -6.58
CA ILE A 64 -20.53 -6.88 -5.37
C ILE A 64 -20.83 -7.84 -4.24
N ARG A 65 -19.78 -8.26 -3.54
CA ARG A 65 -19.83 -8.98 -2.27
C ARG A 65 -19.07 -8.20 -1.22
N LEU A 66 -19.59 -8.10 0.00
CA LEU A 66 -18.91 -7.55 1.15
C LEU A 66 -18.35 -8.69 2.00
N GLU A 67 -17.08 -8.61 2.35
CA GLU A 67 -16.43 -9.41 3.38
C GLU A 67 -15.82 -8.49 4.44
N SER A 68 -15.48 -9.07 5.60
CA SER A 68 -14.56 -8.47 6.54
C SER A 68 -13.22 -9.16 6.42
N PHE A 69 -12.13 -8.41 6.25
CA PHE A 69 -10.79 -9.01 6.25
C PHE A 69 -10.12 -8.97 7.63
N GLY A 70 -10.78 -8.40 8.65
CA GLY A 70 -10.31 -8.34 10.01
C GLY A 70 -11.07 -7.34 10.88
N LYS A 71 -10.46 -7.00 12.01
CA LYS A 71 -10.97 -5.99 12.95
C LYS A 71 -9.90 -4.98 13.28
N SER A 72 -10.32 -3.72 13.51
CA SER A 72 -9.48 -2.67 14.08
C SER A 72 -9.20 -2.94 15.56
N GLU A 73 -8.32 -2.16 16.17
CA GLU A 73 -8.00 -2.26 17.60
C GLU A 73 -9.22 -1.99 18.51
N GLU A 74 -10.17 -1.16 18.10
CA GLU A 74 -11.44 -0.92 18.80
C GLU A 74 -12.55 -1.91 18.40
N GLY A 75 -12.22 -2.93 17.60
CA GLY A 75 -13.14 -4.02 17.23
C GLY A 75 -14.05 -3.74 16.04
N ARG A 76 -13.90 -2.61 15.32
CA ARG A 76 -14.64 -2.34 14.07
C ARG A 76 -14.24 -3.32 12.98
N SER A 77 -15.22 -3.83 12.26
CA SER A 77 -14.98 -4.71 11.12
C SER A 77 -14.30 -3.93 9.98
N LEU A 78 -13.27 -4.51 9.37
CA LEU A 78 -12.57 -3.90 8.24
C LEU A 78 -13.23 -4.36 6.93
N PRO A 79 -14.02 -3.50 6.24
CA PRO A 79 -14.81 -3.90 5.09
C PRO A 79 -13.95 -4.09 3.85
N LEU A 80 -14.22 -5.16 3.09
CA LEU A 80 -13.67 -5.45 1.78
C LEU A 80 -14.79 -5.63 0.77
N MET A 81 -14.92 -4.71 -0.16
CA MET A 81 -15.78 -4.87 -1.33
C MET A 81 -15.06 -5.72 -2.37
N ILE A 82 -15.69 -6.78 -2.84
CA ILE A 82 -15.22 -7.65 -3.90
C ILE A 82 -16.14 -7.44 -5.09
N LEU A 83 -15.61 -6.84 -6.17
CA LEU A 83 -16.35 -6.55 -7.39
C LEU A 83 -15.87 -7.51 -8.50
N SER A 84 -16.79 -8.31 -9.03
CA SER A 84 -16.52 -9.29 -10.07
C SER A 84 -17.78 -9.56 -10.88
N ASP A 85 -17.63 -9.94 -12.15
CA ASP A 85 -18.73 -10.35 -13.02
C ASP A 85 -19.18 -11.81 -12.77
N SER A 86 -18.44 -12.57 -11.99
CA SER A 86 -18.71 -13.96 -11.63
C SER A 86 -18.47 -14.20 -10.15
N PRO A 87 -19.19 -15.13 -9.52
CA PRO A 87 -18.93 -15.54 -8.15
C PRO A 87 -17.50 -16.11 -8.00
N ILE A 88 -16.80 -15.70 -6.95
CA ILE A 88 -15.47 -16.21 -6.61
C ILE A 88 -15.63 -17.13 -5.40
N SER A 89 -15.44 -18.42 -5.60
CA SER A 89 -15.53 -19.43 -4.53
C SER A 89 -14.24 -19.52 -3.73
N ASN A 90 -13.08 -19.47 -4.41
CA ASN A 90 -11.77 -19.52 -3.78
C ASN A 90 -10.83 -18.51 -4.48
N PRO A 91 -10.30 -17.53 -3.73
CA PRO A 91 -9.38 -16.55 -4.30
C PRO A 91 -8.14 -17.14 -4.99
N ARG A 92 -7.65 -18.30 -4.53
CA ARG A 92 -6.46 -18.94 -5.11
C ARG A 92 -6.70 -19.48 -6.52
N ASP A 93 -7.92 -19.89 -6.83
CA ASP A 93 -8.27 -20.43 -8.15
C ASP A 93 -8.26 -19.31 -9.21
N GLU A 94 -8.55 -18.08 -8.78
CA GLU A 94 -8.55 -16.91 -9.66
C GLU A 94 -7.14 -16.44 -10.05
N ARG A 95 -6.08 -16.82 -9.33
CA ARG A 95 -4.70 -16.48 -9.69
C ARG A 95 -4.26 -17.10 -11.03
N GLY A 96 -4.82 -18.22 -11.40
CA GLY A 96 -4.63 -18.87 -12.70
C GLY A 96 -5.49 -18.29 -13.81
N SER A 97 -6.47 -17.45 -13.48
CA SER A 97 -7.33 -16.79 -14.46
C SER A 97 -6.57 -15.68 -15.20
N ASN A 98 -7.05 -15.33 -16.41
CA ASN A 98 -6.49 -14.19 -17.14
C ASN A 98 -6.99 -12.82 -16.60
N LYS A 99 -7.67 -12.80 -15.44
CA LYS A 99 -8.17 -11.59 -14.78
C LYS A 99 -7.26 -11.22 -13.61
N PRO A 100 -6.40 -10.21 -13.74
CA PRO A 100 -5.62 -9.76 -12.59
C PRO A 100 -6.53 -9.26 -11.46
N ILE A 101 -6.12 -9.58 -10.24
CA ILE A 101 -6.73 -9.07 -9.02
C ILE A 101 -6.07 -7.73 -8.72
N VAL A 102 -6.89 -6.67 -8.62
CA VAL A 102 -6.45 -5.33 -8.21
C VAL A 102 -7.02 -5.03 -6.84
N PHE A 103 -6.16 -4.78 -5.87
CA PHE A 103 -6.55 -4.35 -4.53
C PHE A 103 -6.33 -2.85 -4.37
N ILE A 104 -7.37 -2.14 -3.94
CA ILE A 104 -7.34 -0.70 -3.71
C ILE A 104 -7.64 -0.46 -2.23
N MET A 105 -6.73 0.21 -1.56
CA MET A 105 -6.84 0.53 -0.15
C MET A 105 -6.86 2.03 0.05
N ALA A 106 -7.73 2.52 0.92
CA ALA A 106 -7.84 3.93 1.26
C ALA A 106 -7.89 4.13 2.77
N ASN A 107 -7.56 5.35 3.19
CA ASN A 107 -7.71 5.79 4.57
C ASN A 107 -6.79 5.04 5.57
N ILE A 108 -5.60 4.63 5.15
CA ILE A 108 -4.56 4.10 6.07
C ILE A 108 -4.14 5.17 7.07
N HIS A 109 -4.01 6.42 6.62
CA HIS A 109 -3.97 7.60 7.47
C HIS A 109 -5.36 8.23 7.46
N ALA A 110 -6.07 8.17 8.58
CA ALA A 110 -7.50 8.50 8.56
C ALA A 110 -7.84 10.00 8.43
N GLY A 111 -6.83 10.86 8.41
CA GLY A 111 -6.96 12.26 8.00
C GLY A 111 -6.84 12.50 6.49
N GLU A 112 -6.53 11.46 5.70
CA GLU A 112 -6.40 11.47 4.24
C GLU A 112 -7.66 10.84 3.64
N VAL A 113 -8.72 11.63 3.52
CA VAL A 113 -10.09 11.14 3.37
C VAL A 113 -10.60 11.05 1.93
N GLU A 114 -9.91 11.67 0.96
CA GLU A 114 -10.35 11.70 -0.44
C GLU A 114 -10.34 10.32 -1.09
N GLY A 115 -9.38 9.45 -0.73
CA GLY A 115 -9.32 8.08 -1.25
C GLY A 115 -10.57 7.27 -0.90
N LYS A 116 -11.07 7.40 0.34
CA LYS A 116 -12.32 6.77 0.79
C LYS A 116 -13.50 7.24 -0.05
N GLU A 117 -13.69 8.54 -0.20
CA GLU A 117 -14.81 9.10 -0.97
C GLU A 117 -14.71 8.71 -2.45
N ALA A 118 -13.50 8.83 -3.04
CA ALA A 118 -13.27 8.44 -4.43
C ALA A 118 -13.61 6.97 -4.69
N MET A 119 -13.33 6.07 -3.73
CA MET A 119 -13.64 4.64 -3.89
C MET A 119 -15.14 4.34 -3.75
N LEU A 120 -15.87 5.08 -2.93
CA LEU A 120 -17.33 4.97 -2.90
C LEU A 120 -17.95 5.41 -4.25
N HIS A 121 -17.50 6.54 -4.80
CA HIS A 121 -17.95 7.03 -6.11
C HIS A 121 -17.60 6.06 -7.23
N LEU A 122 -16.34 5.59 -7.27
CA LEU A 122 -15.85 4.68 -8.30
C LEU A 122 -16.59 3.35 -8.27
N SER A 123 -16.90 2.81 -7.08
CA SER A 123 -17.69 1.58 -6.92
C SER A 123 -19.05 1.69 -7.58
N ARG A 124 -19.73 2.82 -7.41
CA ARG A 124 -21.02 3.11 -8.06
C ARG A 124 -20.87 3.12 -9.59
N ARG A 125 -19.82 3.76 -10.13
CA ARG A 125 -19.56 3.79 -11.58
C ARG A 125 -19.20 2.41 -12.14
N ILE A 126 -18.46 1.59 -11.38
CA ILE A 126 -18.13 0.21 -11.77
C ILE A 126 -19.37 -0.67 -11.78
N LEU A 127 -20.29 -0.50 -10.84
CA LEU A 127 -21.47 -1.38 -10.75
C LEU A 127 -22.60 -0.96 -11.69
N PHE A 128 -22.83 0.34 -11.88
CA PHE A 128 -24.02 0.87 -12.57
C PHE A 128 -23.71 1.80 -13.74
N GLY A 129 -22.44 2.19 -13.94
CA GLY A 129 -22.05 3.19 -14.92
C GLY A 129 -21.12 2.68 -16.02
N ASP A 130 -20.35 3.61 -16.53
CA ASP A 130 -19.45 3.50 -17.68
C ASP A 130 -18.24 2.56 -17.46
N LEU A 131 -17.89 2.28 -16.20
CA LEU A 131 -16.75 1.43 -15.85
C LEU A 131 -17.13 -0.05 -15.63
N LYS A 132 -18.41 -0.42 -15.74
CA LYS A 132 -18.88 -1.80 -15.60
C LYS A 132 -18.13 -2.82 -16.50
N PRO A 133 -17.75 -2.50 -17.74
CA PRO A 133 -16.99 -3.42 -18.59
C PRO A 133 -15.64 -3.86 -18.03
N LEU A 134 -15.05 -3.12 -17.07
CA LEU A 134 -13.78 -3.51 -16.42
C LEU A 134 -13.89 -4.86 -15.70
N LEU A 135 -15.06 -5.23 -15.17
CA LEU A 135 -15.26 -6.49 -14.46
C LEU A 135 -15.11 -7.72 -15.36
N SER A 136 -15.26 -7.57 -16.69
CA SER A 136 -14.96 -8.67 -17.63
C SER A 136 -13.46 -8.98 -17.74
N LYS A 137 -12.58 -8.09 -17.24
CA LYS A 137 -11.11 -8.18 -17.34
C LYS A 137 -10.41 -8.21 -16.00
N LEU A 138 -11.05 -7.74 -14.94
CA LEU A 138 -10.45 -7.55 -13.61
C LEU A 138 -11.35 -8.12 -12.51
N ILE A 139 -10.71 -8.56 -11.43
CA ILE A 139 -11.32 -8.71 -10.11
C ILE A 139 -10.83 -7.51 -9.30
N ILE A 140 -11.76 -6.74 -8.74
CA ILE A 140 -11.44 -5.51 -8.03
C ILE A 140 -11.81 -5.67 -6.55
N LEU A 141 -10.82 -5.55 -5.68
CA LEU A 141 -10.95 -5.55 -4.23
C LEU A 141 -10.79 -4.12 -3.73
N ILE A 142 -11.73 -3.62 -2.93
CA ILE A 142 -11.67 -2.27 -2.37
C ILE A 142 -11.85 -2.32 -0.86
N ALA A 143 -10.82 -1.85 -0.11
CA ALA A 143 -10.91 -1.55 1.32
C ALA A 143 -11.03 -0.02 1.48
N PRO A 144 -12.24 0.55 1.53
CA PRO A 144 -12.43 2.00 1.47
C PRO A 144 -12.01 2.71 2.77
N ILE A 145 -11.98 2.00 3.89
CA ILE A 145 -11.68 2.55 5.21
C ILE A 145 -10.83 1.54 6.01
N TYR A 146 -9.50 1.67 5.89
CA TYR A 146 -8.58 0.75 6.56
C TYR A 146 -8.34 1.15 8.02
N ASN A 147 -8.05 2.42 8.31
CA ASN A 147 -7.94 2.95 9.68
C ASN A 147 -9.32 3.43 10.17
N ALA A 148 -10.18 2.46 10.46
CA ALA A 148 -11.57 2.73 10.85
C ALA A 148 -11.67 3.50 12.18
N ASP A 149 -10.78 3.26 13.13
CA ASP A 149 -10.78 3.92 14.44
C ASP A 149 -10.31 5.37 14.35
N GLY A 150 -9.23 5.62 13.62
CA GLY A 150 -8.71 6.96 13.38
C GLY A 150 -9.69 7.83 12.59
N ASN A 151 -10.50 7.23 11.69
CA ASN A 151 -11.53 7.94 10.92
C ASN A 151 -12.58 8.59 11.81
N GLU A 152 -12.98 7.95 12.91
CA GLU A 152 -14.02 8.48 13.79
C GLU A 152 -13.55 9.62 14.71
N LYS A 153 -12.23 9.86 14.81
CA LYS A 153 -11.63 10.96 15.59
C LYS A 153 -11.60 12.27 14.81
N ILE A 154 -12.73 12.63 14.14
CA ILE A 154 -12.81 13.83 13.29
C ILE A 154 -12.70 15.10 14.13
N SER A 155 -11.80 16.00 13.70
CA SER A 155 -11.60 17.32 14.30
C SER A 155 -11.08 18.33 13.28
N THR A 156 -11.51 19.57 13.40
CA THR A 156 -10.96 20.72 12.65
C THR A 156 -9.54 21.08 13.11
N ASN A 157 -9.05 20.44 14.19
CA ASN A 157 -7.67 20.59 14.68
C ASN A 157 -6.71 19.62 13.96
N ASN A 158 -7.22 18.60 13.28
CA ASN A 158 -6.42 17.65 12.56
C ASN A 158 -6.06 18.22 11.18
N ARG A 159 -4.79 18.09 10.76
CA ARG A 159 -4.30 18.49 9.43
C ARG A 159 -4.74 19.89 9.00
N THR A 160 -4.57 20.87 9.86
CA THR A 160 -5.08 22.25 9.68
C THR A 160 -4.62 22.93 8.40
N ALA A 161 -3.41 22.64 7.89
CA ALA A 161 -2.89 23.19 6.64
C ALA A 161 -3.55 22.60 5.38
N GLN A 162 -4.27 21.49 5.48
CA GLN A 162 -4.97 20.83 4.38
C GLN A 162 -6.18 21.65 3.95
N ASN A 163 -6.41 21.78 2.64
CA ASN A 163 -7.54 22.54 2.10
C ASN A 163 -8.85 21.73 2.15
N GLY A 164 -9.47 21.69 3.33
CA GLY A 164 -10.71 20.95 3.59
C GLY A 164 -10.53 19.43 3.73
N PRO A 165 -11.58 18.71 4.09
CA PRO A 165 -12.96 19.18 4.36
C PRO A 165 -13.00 20.16 5.56
N ILE A 166 -13.86 21.17 5.45
CA ILE A 166 -13.90 22.26 6.44
C ILE A 166 -14.41 21.81 7.81
N ALA A 167 -15.19 20.74 7.87
CA ALA A 167 -15.68 20.12 9.10
C ALA A 167 -14.60 19.31 9.85
N GLY A 168 -13.43 19.14 9.25
CA GLY A 168 -12.31 18.40 9.81
C GLY A 168 -12.20 16.96 9.28
N VAL A 169 -11.14 16.31 9.72
CA VAL A 169 -10.74 14.95 9.30
C VAL A 169 -10.32 14.11 10.50
N GLY A 170 -10.14 12.80 10.31
CA GLY A 170 -9.60 11.89 11.31
C GLY A 170 -8.12 12.13 11.62
N VAL A 171 -7.52 11.21 12.37
CA VAL A 171 -6.10 11.25 12.77
C VAL A 171 -5.26 10.31 11.92
N ARG A 172 -3.93 10.50 11.92
CA ARG A 172 -3.01 9.68 11.15
C ARG A 172 -2.94 8.24 11.67
N GLU A 173 -2.75 8.11 12.98
CA GLU A 173 -2.50 6.87 13.67
C GLU A 173 -3.82 6.12 13.94
N ASN A 174 -3.73 4.81 14.20
CA ASN A 174 -4.84 4.03 14.72
C ASN A 174 -5.14 4.37 16.20
N SER A 175 -6.07 3.66 16.82
CA SER A 175 -6.48 3.95 18.21
C SER A 175 -5.37 3.71 19.25
N LYS A 176 -4.36 2.88 18.93
CA LYS A 176 -3.19 2.62 19.78
C LYS A 176 -1.96 3.46 19.44
N GLY A 177 -2.08 4.40 18.51
CA GLY A 177 -0.98 5.30 18.15
C GLY A 177 0.00 4.70 17.12
N TYR A 178 -0.33 3.61 16.46
CA TYR A 178 0.48 3.08 15.38
C TYR A 178 0.20 3.81 14.06
N ASP A 179 1.27 4.19 13.35
CA ASP A 179 1.22 4.52 11.94
C ASP A 179 1.15 3.21 11.14
N LEU A 180 -0.02 2.89 10.60
CA LEU A 180 -0.26 1.64 9.89
C LEU A 180 0.61 1.49 8.62
N ASN A 181 1.09 2.63 8.04
CA ASN A 181 2.04 2.61 6.93
C ASN A 181 3.52 2.61 7.42
N ARG A 182 3.76 2.14 8.64
CA ARG A 182 5.07 1.81 9.22
C ARG A 182 5.05 0.42 9.87
N ASP A 183 3.99 -0.35 9.64
CA ASP A 183 3.73 -1.60 10.35
C ASP A 183 3.80 -2.86 9.48
N TYR A 184 4.20 -2.73 8.20
CA TYR A 184 4.25 -3.87 7.27
C TYR A 184 5.33 -4.92 7.59
N MET A 185 6.40 -4.57 8.31
CA MET A 185 7.46 -5.52 8.67
C MET A 185 7.26 -6.12 10.06
N LYS A 186 6.85 -5.30 11.04
CA LYS A 186 6.72 -5.75 12.43
C LYS A 186 5.35 -6.35 12.78
N LEU A 187 4.28 -5.97 12.07
CA LEU A 187 2.91 -6.48 12.24
C LEU A 187 2.40 -6.41 13.70
N ASP A 188 2.55 -5.26 14.32
CA ASP A 188 2.16 -5.07 15.74
C ASP A 188 0.67 -4.79 15.90
N SER A 189 0.06 -4.07 14.96
CA SER A 189 -1.37 -3.77 14.99
C SER A 189 -2.23 -4.92 14.47
N SER A 190 -3.46 -5.01 14.96
CA SER A 190 -4.44 -5.97 14.45
C SER A 190 -4.78 -5.71 12.97
N GLU A 191 -4.81 -4.44 12.58
CA GLU A 191 -5.04 -4.02 11.20
C GLU A 191 -3.93 -4.52 10.28
N ALA A 192 -2.64 -4.37 10.65
CA ALA A 192 -1.52 -4.83 9.82
C ALA A 192 -1.53 -6.36 9.66
N ARG A 193 -1.80 -7.11 10.74
CA ARG A 193 -1.96 -8.57 10.66
C ARG A 193 -3.12 -8.96 9.76
N ALA A 194 -4.26 -8.28 9.88
CA ALA A 194 -5.43 -8.50 9.05
C ALA A 194 -5.14 -8.23 7.56
N LEU A 195 -4.47 -7.13 7.26
CA LEU A 195 -4.07 -6.77 5.90
C LEU A 195 -3.13 -7.82 5.30
N VAL A 196 -2.08 -8.23 6.01
CA VAL A 196 -1.14 -9.23 5.49
C VAL A 196 -1.83 -10.60 5.31
N ASN A 197 -2.78 -10.98 6.17
CA ASN A 197 -3.61 -12.15 5.96
C ASN A 197 -4.47 -12.04 4.69
N LEU A 198 -5.04 -10.87 4.39
CA LEU A 198 -5.73 -10.60 3.13
C LEU A 198 -4.79 -10.78 1.94
N LEU A 199 -3.58 -10.20 2.01
CA LEU A 199 -2.56 -10.34 0.96
C LEU A 199 -2.14 -11.80 0.76
N ASN A 200 -2.02 -12.60 1.82
CA ASN A 200 -1.70 -14.02 1.71
C ASN A 200 -2.84 -14.83 1.07
N ARG A 201 -4.09 -14.44 1.32
CA ARG A 201 -5.28 -15.12 0.80
C ARG A 201 -5.57 -14.76 -0.65
N TRP A 202 -5.59 -13.46 -0.98
CA TRP A 202 -5.97 -12.95 -2.30
C TRP A 202 -4.78 -12.79 -3.24
N ASP A 203 -3.61 -12.49 -2.71
CA ASP A 203 -2.35 -12.25 -3.42
C ASP A 203 -2.52 -11.36 -4.68
N PRO A 204 -2.98 -10.12 -4.52
CA PRO A 204 -3.31 -9.24 -5.62
C PRO A 204 -2.11 -8.98 -6.52
N HIS A 205 -2.33 -8.94 -7.84
CA HIS A 205 -1.31 -8.63 -8.83
C HIS A 205 -0.85 -7.17 -8.75
N LEU A 206 -1.79 -6.29 -8.38
CA LEU A 206 -1.55 -4.85 -8.19
C LEU A 206 -2.25 -4.38 -6.92
N THR A 207 -1.54 -3.65 -6.08
CA THR A 207 -2.11 -2.90 -4.95
C THR A 207 -2.01 -1.40 -5.23
N VAL A 208 -3.09 -0.66 -4.95
CA VAL A 208 -3.12 0.80 -5.01
C VAL A 208 -3.43 1.32 -3.60
N ASP A 209 -2.52 2.12 -3.04
CA ASP A 209 -2.64 2.71 -1.71
C ASP A 209 -2.86 4.22 -1.83
N LEU A 210 -3.98 4.72 -1.30
CA LEU A 210 -4.47 6.08 -1.55
C LEU A 210 -4.17 7.00 -0.37
N HIS A 211 -3.31 7.99 -0.63
CA HIS A 211 -2.81 8.97 0.34
C HIS A 211 -3.03 10.43 -0.08
N THR A 212 -2.68 11.32 0.85
CA THR A 212 -2.66 12.78 0.64
C THR A 212 -1.33 13.36 1.12
N THR A 213 -0.60 14.00 0.24
CA THR A 213 0.68 14.64 0.57
C THR A 213 0.57 16.14 0.79
N ASN A 214 1.44 16.65 1.66
CA ASN A 214 1.71 18.08 1.83
C ASN A 214 3.23 18.31 1.76
N GLY A 215 3.68 19.54 1.93
CA GLY A 215 5.11 19.91 1.99
C GLY A 215 5.52 20.76 0.81
N SER A 216 6.29 20.18 -0.12
CA SER A 216 6.84 20.90 -1.28
C SER A 216 5.74 21.50 -2.16
N TYR A 217 5.91 22.78 -2.55
CA TYR A 217 4.97 23.48 -3.44
C TYR A 217 5.27 23.10 -4.88
N HIS A 218 4.51 22.15 -5.40
CA HIS A 218 4.65 21.65 -6.76
C HIS A 218 3.38 21.89 -7.60
N GLY A 219 3.52 21.85 -8.92
CA GLY A 219 2.43 22.07 -9.87
C GLY A 219 1.65 20.79 -10.26
N TYR A 220 1.79 19.69 -9.54
CA TYR A 220 1.09 18.44 -9.81
C TYR A 220 -0.17 18.34 -8.96
N HIS A 221 -1.25 17.79 -9.53
CA HIS A 221 -2.51 17.54 -8.80
C HIS A 221 -2.40 16.28 -7.91
N LEU A 222 -1.55 15.34 -8.32
CA LEU A 222 -1.27 14.10 -7.62
C LEU A 222 0.14 13.63 -7.95
N THR A 223 0.86 13.14 -6.95
CA THR A 223 2.12 12.43 -7.12
C THR A 223 1.94 10.95 -6.77
N TYR A 224 2.83 10.09 -7.25
CA TYR A 224 2.75 8.64 -7.04
C TYR A 224 4.13 8.01 -6.86
N SER A 225 4.18 6.86 -6.19
CA SER A 225 5.40 6.07 -6.04
C SER A 225 5.15 4.61 -6.38
N GLN A 226 6.14 4.00 -7.02
CA GLN A 226 6.28 2.56 -7.16
C GLN A 226 7.15 2.00 -6.03
N PRO A 227 7.42 0.67 -5.97
CA PRO A 227 8.44 0.11 -5.10
C PRO A 227 9.80 0.77 -5.36
N LEU A 228 10.49 1.16 -4.31
CA LEU A 228 11.81 1.80 -4.36
C LEU A 228 12.92 0.91 -3.79
N ASN A 229 12.57 -0.24 -3.18
CA ASN A 229 13.55 -1.14 -2.61
C ASN A 229 14.28 -1.92 -3.71
N PRO A 230 15.63 -1.79 -3.83
CA PRO A 230 16.41 -2.46 -4.89
C PRO A 230 16.39 -3.99 -4.82
N ASN A 231 16.04 -4.57 -3.66
CA ASN A 231 15.90 -6.02 -3.53
C ASN A 231 14.61 -6.56 -4.17
N SER A 232 13.70 -5.69 -4.62
CA SER A 232 12.52 -6.10 -5.36
C SER A 232 12.89 -6.66 -6.75
N SER A 233 11.97 -7.41 -7.39
CA SER A 233 12.19 -7.92 -8.74
C SER A 233 12.49 -6.78 -9.73
N ALA A 234 13.63 -6.84 -10.42
CA ALA A 234 14.02 -5.85 -11.42
C ALA A 234 12.97 -5.72 -12.54
N ALA A 235 12.30 -6.82 -12.91
CA ALA A 235 11.24 -6.81 -13.90
C ALA A 235 10.02 -5.99 -13.42
N ILE A 236 9.64 -6.12 -12.14
CA ILE A 236 8.56 -5.34 -11.52
C ILE A 236 8.94 -3.85 -11.48
N LEU A 237 10.14 -3.51 -11.00
CA LEU A 237 10.62 -2.12 -10.93
C LEU A 237 10.65 -1.47 -12.32
N SER A 238 11.21 -2.17 -13.30
CA SER A 238 11.30 -1.70 -14.69
C SER A 238 9.93 -1.51 -15.33
N TYR A 239 9.00 -2.44 -15.12
CA TYR A 239 7.65 -2.34 -15.67
C TYR A 239 6.92 -1.10 -15.15
N HIS A 240 7.00 -0.83 -13.85
CA HIS A 240 6.45 0.39 -13.27
C HIS A 240 7.05 1.64 -13.90
N ARG A 241 8.38 1.77 -13.83
CA ARG A 241 9.07 3.00 -14.20
C ARG A 241 9.03 3.30 -15.69
N ASN A 242 9.14 2.27 -16.54
CA ASN A 242 9.35 2.45 -17.97
C ASN A 242 8.08 2.25 -18.80
N LYS A 243 7.04 1.62 -18.25
CA LYS A 243 5.84 1.28 -19.01
C LYS A 243 4.55 1.78 -18.35
N MET A 244 4.21 1.27 -17.18
CA MET A 244 2.91 1.49 -16.55
C MET A 244 2.68 2.95 -16.14
N LEU A 245 3.53 3.50 -15.29
CA LEU A 245 3.35 4.85 -14.74
C LEU A 245 3.47 5.95 -15.80
N PRO A 246 4.41 5.90 -16.76
CA PRO A 246 4.42 6.88 -17.86
C PRO A 246 3.15 6.83 -18.73
N ALA A 247 2.56 5.64 -18.94
CA ALA A 247 1.31 5.52 -19.70
C ALA A 247 0.13 6.15 -18.95
N ILE A 248 0.02 5.87 -17.64
CA ILE A 248 -1.01 6.45 -16.76
C ILE A 248 -0.86 7.97 -16.70
N THR A 249 0.36 8.50 -16.52
CA THR A 249 0.64 9.95 -16.50
C THR A 249 0.18 10.62 -17.78
N ARG A 250 0.48 10.03 -18.93
CA ARG A 250 0.00 10.56 -20.23
C ARG A 250 -1.53 10.52 -20.34
N ALA A 251 -2.17 9.44 -19.86
CA ALA A 251 -3.62 9.31 -19.86
C ALA A 251 -4.29 10.36 -18.96
N MET A 252 -3.75 10.58 -17.76
CA MET A 252 -4.22 11.63 -16.84
C MET A 252 -4.19 13.02 -17.48
N LEU A 253 -3.09 13.37 -18.12
CA LEU A 253 -2.96 14.66 -18.80
C LEU A 253 -3.89 14.76 -20.02
N LYS A 254 -3.92 13.73 -20.88
CA LYS A 254 -4.70 13.71 -22.11
C LYS A 254 -6.20 13.72 -21.87
N ASN A 255 -6.68 12.82 -20.98
CA ASN A 255 -8.10 12.57 -20.81
C ASN A 255 -8.76 13.52 -19.80
N HIS A 256 -7.98 13.99 -18.81
CA HIS A 256 -8.52 14.74 -17.68
C HIS A 256 -7.86 16.11 -17.47
N ARG A 257 -6.78 16.44 -18.21
CA ARG A 257 -5.94 17.65 -18.03
C ARG A 257 -5.33 17.74 -16.62
N LEU A 258 -5.08 16.58 -15.99
CA LEU A 258 -4.51 16.46 -14.66
C LEU A 258 -3.02 16.13 -14.76
N ARG A 259 -2.19 16.95 -14.12
CA ARG A 259 -0.74 16.76 -14.06
C ARG A 259 -0.41 15.82 -12.91
N THR A 260 0.33 14.77 -13.23
CA THR A 260 0.83 13.82 -12.22
C THR A 260 2.31 13.56 -12.44
N TYR A 261 3.03 13.19 -11.37
CA TYR A 261 4.45 12.87 -11.45
C TYR A 261 4.85 11.93 -10.31
N TYR A 262 6.09 11.45 -10.36
CA TYR A 262 6.67 10.67 -9.28
C TYR A 262 6.75 11.48 -8.00
N TYR A 263 6.38 10.86 -6.87
CA TYR A 263 6.44 11.46 -5.55
C TYR A 263 7.87 11.88 -5.20
N GLY A 264 7.98 13.04 -4.60
CA GLY A 264 9.22 13.55 -4.06
C GLY A 264 9.01 14.83 -3.28
N ASN A 265 10.11 15.31 -2.70
CA ASN A 265 10.19 16.56 -1.97
C ASN A 265 11.49 17.28 -2.30
N PHE A 266 11.54 18.59 -2.01
CA PHE A 266 12.82 19.29 -1.96
C PHE A 266 13.63 18.85 -0.74
N PRO A 267 14.98 18.98 -0.78
CA PRO A 267 15.83 18.58 0.33
C PRO A 267 15.37 19.15 1.67
N ARG A 268 15.47 18.37 2.74
CA ARG A 268 15.01 18.72 4.09
C ARG A 268 13.51 19.05 4.18
N PHE A 269 12.70 18.55 3.24
CA PHE A 269 11.26 18.80 3.19
C PHE A 269 10.87 20.29 3.16
N THR A 270 11.68 21.11 2.50
CA THR A 270 11.35 22.54 2.34
C THR A 270 10.18 22.71 1.36
N ASN A 271 9.40 23.79 1.54
CA ASN A 271 8.27 24.08 0.67
C ASN A 271 8.69 24.48 -0.75
N LEU A 272 9.83 25.16 -0.87
CA LEU A 272 10.42 25.62 -2.13
C LEU A 272 11.91 25.27 -2.18
N PRO A 273 12.52 25.20 -3.37
CA PRO A 273 13.97 25.10 -3.50
C PRO A 273 14.67 26.24 -2.78
N VAL A 274 15.70 25.91 -1.99
CA VAL A 274 16.46 26.90 -1.23
C VAL A 274 17.57 27.45 -2.10
N PRO A 275 17.67 28.78 -2.30
CA PRO A 275 18.75 29.40 -3.08
C PRO A 275 20.13 29.00 -2.54
N GLY A 276 21.06 28.68 -3.44
CA GLY A 276 22.43 28.25 -3.08
C GLY A 276 22.57 26.81 -2.57
N GLN A 277 21.49 26.04 -2.46
CA GLN A 277 21.51 24.62 -2.16
C GLN A 277 21.33 23.79 -3.45
N PRO A 278 21.82 22.52 -3.47
CA PRO A 278 21.56 21.61 -4.58
C PRO A 278 20.06 21.50 -4.88
N THR A 279 19.68 21.77 -6.12
CA THR A 279 18.28 21.68 -6.56
C THR A 279 18.02 20.26 -7.01
N ARG A 280 17.30 19.51 -6.19
CA ARG A 280 16.96 18.10 -6.46
C ARG A 280 15.58 17.74 -5.95
N TRP A 281 14.98 16.74 -6.58
CA TRP A 281 13.71 16.14 -6.22
C TRP A 281 13.97 14.78 -5.59
N GLU A 282 13.68 14.62 -4.30
CA GLU A 282 14.04 13.43 -3.52
C GLU A 282 12.81 12.57 -3.27
N ALA A 283 12.86 11.29 -3.68
CA ALA A 283 11.88 10.27 -3.30
C ALA A 283 11.88 10.05 -1.77
N PHE A 284 10.94 9.25 -1.27
CA PHE A 284 10.77 9.12 0.18
C PHE A 284 11.77 8.13 0.79
N THR A 285 11.53 6.80 0.73
CA THR A 285 12.40 5.78 1.33
C THR A 285 12.21 4.44 0.63
N HIS A 286 13.23 3.59 0.75
CA HIS A 286 13.25 2.21 0.23
C HIS A 286 12.76 1.18 1.25
N GLN A 287 12.59 1.55 2.52
CA GLN A 287 12.32 0.62 3.63
C GLN A 287 10.96 -0.08 3.48
N PRO A 288 10.91 -1.41 3.63
CA PRO A 288 9.69 -2.19 3.44
C PRO A 288 8.68 -2.10 4.60
N ARG A 289 8.99 -1.38 5.68
CA ARG A 289 7.98 -0.96 6.67
C ARG A 289 6.83 -0.17 6.04
N ILE A 290 7.03 0.33 4.82
CA ILE A 290 6.05 1.08 4.03
C ILE A 290 5.49 0.19 2.92
N GLY A 291 4.18 0.25 2.72
CA GLY A 291 3.41 -0.69 1.89
C GLY A 291 3.93 -0.88 0.47
N GLN A 292 4.26 0.20 -0.28
CA GLN A 292 4.71 0.02 -1.65
C GLN A 292 6.01 -0.79 -1.76
N ASN A 293 6.94 -0.63 -0.80
CA ASN A 293 8.20 -1.39 -0.80
C ASN A 293 7.99 -2.83 -0.34
N TYR A 294 7.12 -3.05 0.63
CA TYR A 294 6.72 -4.38 1.09
C TYR A 294 6.12 -5.22 -0.05
N HIS A 295 5.18 -4.64 -0.80
CA HIS A 295 4.59 -5.32 -1.96
C HIS A 295 5.62 -5.65 -3.04
N GLY A 296 6.61 -4.77 -3.26
CA GLY A 296 7.73 -5.00 -4.18
C GLY A 296 8.55 -6.25 -3.82
N LEU A 297 8.84 -6.45 -2.51
CA LEU A 297 9.53 -7.64 -2.00
C LEU A 297 8.66 -8.92 -2.12
N ARG A 298 7.35 -8.79 -2.25
CA ARG A 298 6.42 -9.89 -2.55
C ARG A 298 6.27 -10.16 -4.04
N ASN A 299 7.09 -9.57 -4.90
CA ASN A 299 7.00 -9.67 -6.36
C ASN A 299 5.66 -9.16 -6.94
N ARG A 300 5.03 -8.17 -6.30
CA ARG A 300 3.74 -7.62 -6.74
C ARG A 300 3.88 -6.16 -7.19
N LEU A 301 3.03 -5.79 -8.12
CA LEU A 301 2.90 -4.40 -8.52
C LEU A 301 2.24 -3.59 -7.40
N THR A 302 2.67 -2.34 -7.23
CA THR A 302 2.04 -1.43 -6.27
C THR A 302 2.21 0.02 -6.71
N ILE A 303 1.19 0.82 -6.46
CA ILE A 303 1.20 2.27 -6.67
C ILE A 303 0.71 2.91 -5.37
N LEU A 304 1.58 3.67 -4.71
CA LEU A 304 1.18 4.60 -3.68
C LEU A 304 0.82 5.92 -4.37
N SER A 305 -0.39 6.42 -4.17
CA SER A 305 -0.83 7.70 -4.73
C SER A 305 -0.94 8.75 -3.64
N GLU A 306 -0.54 9.98 -3.97
CA GLU A 306 -0.51 11.11 -3.07
C GLU A 306 -1.27 12.28 -3.71
N ALA A 307 -2.57 12.40 -3.40
CA ALA A 307 -3.34 13.57 -3.80
C ALA A 307 -2.79 14.81 -3.11
N TYR A 308 -2.73 15.94 -3.81
CA TYR A 308 -2.10 17.14 -3.26
C TYR A 308 -3.02 17.85 -2.26
N SER A 309 -2.61 17.90 -0.99
CA SER A 309 -3.44 18.39 0.12
C SER A 309 -3.90 19.85 -0.03
N TYR A 310 -3.25 20.63 -0.89
CA TYR A 310 -3.58 22.03 -1.14
C TYR A 310 -4.61 22.23 -2.25
N LEU A 311 -5.05 21.17 -2.94
CA LEU A 311 -6.30 21.18 -3.71
C LEU A 311 -7.50 21.15 -2.75
N THR A 312 -8.63 21.71 -3.17
CA THR A 312 -9.89 21.59 -2.40
C THR A 312 -10.24 20.10 -2.20
N PHE A 313 -10.96 19.78 -1.13
CA PHE A 313 -11.36 18.40 -0.85
C PHE A 313 -12.09 17.75 -2.02
N LYS A 314 -13.07 18.46 -2.61
CA LYS A 314 -13.77 18.00 -3.82
C LYS A 314 -12.80 17.66 -4.94
N ARG A 315 -11.84 18.57 -5.20
CA ARG A 315 -10.86 18.40 -6.28
C ARG A 315 -9.95 17.20 -6.03
N ARG A 316 -9.51 16.96 -4.77
CA ARG A 316 -8.73 15.77 -4.42
C ARG A 316 -9.50 14.48 -4.68
N VAL A 317 -10.79 14.42 -4.30
CA VAL A 317 -11.65 13.25 -4.58
C VAL A 317 -11.73 12.99 -6.08
N GLU A 318 -11.99 14.03 -6.91
CA GLU A 318 -12.04 13.93 -8.37
C GLU A 318 -10.70 13.43 -8.96
N VAL A 319 -9.58 14.01 -8.54
CA VAL A 319 -8.24 13.63 -9.03
C VAL A 319 -7.91 12.19 -8.68
N THR A 320 -8.18 11.77 -7.45
CA THR A 320 -7.93 10.41 -6.98
C THR A 320 -8.80 9.41 -7.73
N GLU A 321 -10.10 9.70 -7.91
CA GLU A 321 -11.00 8.86 -8.69
C GLU A 321 -10.50 8.66 -10.12
N LYS A 322 -10.12 9.75 -10.81
CA LYS A 322 -9.60 9.70 -12.18
C LYS A 322 -8.27 8.95 -12.26
N PHE A 323 -7.40 9.10 -11.28
CA PHE A 323 -6.14 8.36 -11.25
C PHE A 323 -6.36 6.86 -11.12
N VAL A 324 -7.24 6.42 -10.21
CA VAL A 324 -7.60 5.00 -10.07
C VAL A 324 -8.33 4.49 -11.32
N GLU A 325 -9.22 5.28 -11.92
CA GLU A 325 -9.87 4.95 -13.20
C GLU A 325 -8.85 4.62 -14.28
N GLU A 326 -7.81 5.45 -14.47
CA GLU A 326 -6.78 5.22 -15.48
C GLU A 326 -5.87 4.03 -15.13
N ILE A 327 -5.60 3.78 -13.85
CA ILE A 327 -4.92 2.55 -13.39
C ILE A 327 -5.72 1.30 -13.77
N LEU A 328 -7.02 1.29 -13.49
CA LEU A 328 -7.89 0.15 -13.80
C LEU A 328 -8.02 -0.08 -15.31
N LYS A 329 -8.18 0.99 -16.11
CA LYS A 329 -8.21 0.90 -17.58
C LYS A 329 -6.90 0.36 -18.14
N TYR A 330 -5.77 0.87 -17.64
CA TYR A 330 -4.45 0.36 -18.04
C TYR A 330 -4.29 -1.12 -17.69
N THR A 331 -4.67 -1.51 -16.47
CA THR A 331 -4.57 -2.88 -15.98
C THR A 331 -5.46 -3.82 -16.79
N ALA A 332 -6.70 -3.42 -17.09
CA ALA A 332 -7.62 -4.19 -17.93
C ALA A 332 -7.09 -4.39 -19.36
N THR A 333 -6.49 -3.36 -19.94
CA THR A 333 -5.89 -3.42 -21.27
C THR A 333 -4.66 -4.35 -21.32
N ASN A 334 -3.88 -4.39 -20.24
CA ASN A 334 -2.65 -5.17 -20.13
C ASN A 334 -2.80 -6.40 -19.20
N ALA A 335 -4.03 -6.90 -19.01
CA ALA A 335 -4.36 -7.93 -18.01
C ALA A 335 -3.46 -9.17 -18.07
N ARG A 336 -3.33 -9.77 -19.27
CA ARG A 336 -2.48 -10.96 -19.49
C ARG A 336 -1.00 -10.69 -19.19
N GLU A 337 -0.49 -9.53 -19.61
CA GLU A 337 0.91 -9.17 -19.37
C GLU A 337 1.22 -9.01 -17.88
N ILE A 338 0.31 -8.36 -17.13
CA ILE A 338 0.46 -8.14 -15.69
C ILE A 338 0.42 -9.47 -14.93
N SER A 339 -0.54 -10.36 -15.24
CA SER A 339 -0.61 -11.68 -14.62
C SER A 339 0.65 -12.52 -14.91
N GLN A 340 1.15 -12.47 -16.16
CA GLN A 340 2.39 -13.17 -16.50
C GLN A 340 3.64 -12.55 -15.89
N LEU A 341 3.67 -11.23 -15.72
CA LEU A 341 4.80 -10.52 -15.10
C LEU A 341 4.98 -10.95 -13.65
N THR A 342 3.92 -10.91 -12.85
CA THR A 342 3.98 -11.31 -11.43
C THR A 342 4.30 -12.78 -11.27
N LYS A 343 3.71 -13.66 -12.10
CA LYS A 343 4.06 -15.08 -12.12
C LYS A 343 5.54 -15.30 -12.44
N ARG A 344 6.06 -14.66 -13.50
CA ARG A 344 7.49 -14.77 -13.85
C ARG A 344 8.40 -14.25 -12.76
N ALA A 345 8.02 -13.21 -12.01
CA ALA A 345 8.80 -12.69 -10.90
C ALA A 345 8.89 -13.70 -9.75
N ASP A 346 7.79 -14.44 -9.47
CA ASP A 346 7.81 -15.54 -8.51
C ASP A 346 8.68 -16.70 -8.99
N ASP A 347 8.45 -17.18 -10.22
CA ASP A 347 9.22 -18.28 -10.82
C ASP A 347 10.73 -17.96 -10.89
N GLU A 348 11.09 -16.73 -11.23
CA GLU A 348 12.47 -16.26 -11.25
C GLU A 348 13.10 -16.23 -9.86
N THR A 349 12.35 -15.80 -8.85
CA THR A 349 12.83 -15.82 -7.46
C THR A 349 13.13 -17.24 -7.03
N VAL A 350 12.18 -18.17 -7.21
CA VAL A 350 12.38 -19.59 -6.89
C VAL A 350 13.58 -20.17 -7.65
N ARG A 351 13.65 -19.93 -8.97
CA ARG A 351 14.76 -20.44 -9.81
C ARG A 351 16.13 -19.91 -9.35
N LYS A 352 16.27 -18.62 -9.10
CA LYS A 352 17.53 -18.03 -8.67
C LYS A 352 18.00 -18.60 -7.35
N PHE A 353 17.10 -18.67 -6.36
CA PHE A 353 17.43 -19.21 -5.03
C PHE A 353 17.65 -20.73 -5.03
N SER A 354 17.17 -21.47 -6.04
CA SER A 354 17.47 -22.91 -6.20
C SER A 354 18.75 -23.17 -6.99
N SER A 355 19.25 -22.20 -7.75
CA SER A 355 20.43 -22.35 -8.60
C SER A 355 21.73 -22.18 -7.82
N SER A 356 22.89 -22.40 -8.47
CA SER A 356 24.22 -22.10 -7.90
C SER A 356 24.64 -20.63 -8.06
N GLU A 357 23.78 -19.78 -8.68
CA GLU A 357 24.08 -18.35 -8.86
C GLU A 357 24.27 -17.65 -7.51
N THR A 358 25.28 -16.78 -7.41
CA THR A 358 25.40 -15.87 -6.25
C THR A 358 24.31 -14.81 -6.31
N ILE A 359 23.55 -14.65 -5.24
CA ILE A 359 22.49 -13.66 -5.13
C ILE A 359 22.92 -12.61 -4.12
N GLU A 360 23.13 -11.40 -4.61
CA GLU A 360 23.38 -10.24 -3.77
C GLU A 360 22.07 -9.71 -3.17
N GLN A 361 22.05 -9.53 -1.85
CA GLN A 361 20.97 -8.93 -1.08
C GLN A 361 21.48 -7.63 -0.45
N GLY A 362 20.93 -6.51 -0.83
CA GLY A 362 21.25 -5.23 -0.20
C GLY A 362 20.81 -5.23 1.27
N VAL A 363 21.63 -4.66 2.14
CA VAL A 363 21.37 -4.51 3.59
C VAL A 363 21.56 -3.07 4.07
N GLU A 364 22.20 -2.23 3.28
CA GLU A 364 22.32 -0.79 3.46
C GLU A 364 22.14 -0.11 2.10
N PHE A 365 21.41 1.00 2.06
CA PHE A 365 21.03 1.62 0.80
C PHE A 365 21.30 3.12 0.82
N GLU A 366 21.46 3.67 -0.37
CA GLU A 366 21.58 5.11 -0.57
C GLU A 366 20.70 5.57 -1.75
N MET A 367 20.18 6.77 -1.64
CA MET A 367 19.42 7.41 -2.71
C MET A 367 20.36 7.84 -3.85
N ARG A 368 19.94 7.58 -5.08
CA ARG A 368 20.72 7.89 -6.30
C ARG A 368 19.88 8.70 -7.29
N PRO A 369 20.53 9.65 -7.99
CA PRO A 369 19.84 10.36 -9.05
C PRO A 369 19.58 9.45 -10.25
N LEU A 370 18.53 9.78 -11.00
CA LEU A 370 18.32 9.24 -12.33
C LEU A 370 19.42 9.73 -13.29
N PRO A 371 19.63 9.03 -14.41
CA PRO A 371 20.72 9.36 -15.35
C PRO A 371 20.62 10.75 -15.98
N LYS A 372 19.43 11.35 -15.99
CA LYS A 372 19.18 12.67 -16.60
C LYS A 372 18.35 13.54 -15.68
N PRO A 373 18.70 14.83 -15.51
CA PRO A 373 17.83 15.80 -14.85
C PRO A 373 16.49 15.93 -15.53
N VAL A 374 15.47 16.31 -14.78
CA VAL A 374 14.07 16.45 -15.22
C VAL A 374 13.54 17.84 -14.91
N ASP A 375 12.44 18.24 -15.55
CA ASP A 375 11.74 19.48 -15.25
C ASP A 375 10.64 19.19 -14.23
N ILE A 376 10.86 19.61 -12.98
CA ILE A 376 9.85 19.55 -11.92
C ILE A 376 9.02 20.83 -11.93
N LEU A 377 7.71 20.69 -11.85
CA LEU A 377 6.78 21.81 -11.82
C LEU A 377 6.74 22.40 -10.42
N ILE A 378 7.25 23.61 -10.26
CA ILE A 378 7.11 24.40 -9.03
C ILE A 378 5.75 25.09 -9.07
N GLY A 379 4.92 24.89 -8.06
CA GLY A 379 3.57 25.44 -7.95
C GLY A 379 3.51 26.70 -7.07
N GLU A 380 2.44 27.46 -7.22
CA GLU A 380 2.10 28.59 -6.35
C GLU A 380 0.96 28.18 -5.40
N VAL A 381 1.04 28.64 -4.16
CA VAL A 381 0.00 28.45 -3.15
C VAL A 381 -0.39 29.78 -2.52
N VAL A 382 -1.62 29.85 -2.02
CA VAL A 382 -2.14 30.98 -1.25
C VAL A 382 -2.69 30.51 0.08
N LYS A 383 -2.81 31.45 1.04
CA LYS A 383 -3.40 31.19 2.34
C LYS A 383 -4.88 31.54 2.32
N VAL A 384 -5.70 30.62 2.79
CA VAL A 384 -7.16 30.78 2.93
C VAL A 384 -7.58 30.38 4.35
N LYS A 385 -8.72 30.87 4.81
CA LYS A 385 -9.24 30.51 6.16
C LYS A 385 -10.29 29.42 6.03
N ASN A 386 -10.21 28.43 6.93
CA ASN A 386 -11.29 27.49 7.15
C ASN A 386 -12.50 28.23 7.75
N PRO A 387 -13.68 28.24 7.09
CA PRO A 387 -14.82 29.01 7.55
C PRO A 387 -15.42 28.51 8.88
N ARG A 388 -15.20 27.25 9.26
CA ARG A 388 -15.69 26.68 10.52
C ARG A 388 -14.74 26.91 11.70
N SER A 389 -13.44 26.74 11.49
CA SER A 389 -12.45 26.84 12.58
C SER A 389 -11.72 28.17 12.65
N GLY A 390 -11.78 28.98 11.58
CA GLY A 390 -10.99 30.21 11.42
C GLY A 390 -9.48 29.97 11.19
N LYS A 391 -9.01 28.73 11.22
CA LYS A 391 -7.59 28.37 11.04
C LYS A 391 -7.15 28.53 9.59
N GLU A 392 -5.87 28.85 9.41
CA GLU A 392 -5.27 28.98 8.11
C GLU A 392 -5.13 27.62 7.43
N MET A 393 -5.52 27.56 6.16
CA MET A 393 -5.30 26.46 5.23
C MET A 393 -4.41 26.94 4.08
N THR A 394 -3.77 26.03 3.38
CA THR A 394 -3.01 26.31 2.16
C THR A 394 -3.83 25.88 0.95
N ALA A 395 -3.92 26.73 -0.09
CA ALA A 395 -4.62 26.44 -1.33
C ALA A 395 -3.68 26.53 -2.53
N MET A 396 -3.68 25.50 -3.38
CA MET A 396 -2.96 25.49 -4.66
C MET A 396 -3.62 26.43 -5.67
N VAL A 397 -2.82 27.19 -6.39
CA VAL A 397 -3.26 27.94 -7.57
C VAL A 397 -2.98 27.09 -8.80
N GLU A 398 -3.96 26.25 -9.22
CA GLU A 398 -3.77 25.18 -10.20
C GLU A 398 -3.12 25.62 -11.51
N GLU A 399 -3.41 26.83 -11.99
CA GLU A 399 -2.90 27.35 -13.26
C GLU A 399 -1.53 28.04 -13.14
N LYS A 400 -1.00 28.20 -11.90
CA LYS A 400 0.26 28.89 -11.66
C LYS A 400 1.37 27.92 -11.27
N PHE A 401 2.17 27.55 -12.23
CA PHE A 401 3.35 26.73 -12.05
C PHE A 401 4.42 27.06 -13.10
N LYS A 402 5.67 26.74 -12.78
CA LYS A 402 6.80 26.87 -13.71
C LYS A 402 7.70 25.64 -13.63
N PRO A 403 8.24 25.16 -14.76
CA PRO A 403 9.23 24.09 -14.76
C PRO A 403 10.56 24.62 -14.19
N GLN A 404 11.20 23.77 -13.40
CA GLN A 404 12.56 23.99 -12.91
C GLN A 404 13.38 22.72 -13.11
N ARG A 405 14.51 22.85 -13.84
CA ARG A 405 15.42 21.75 -14.13
C ARG A 405 16.14 21.32 -12.86
N MET A 406 16.10 20.03 -12.52
CA MET A 406 16.79 19.49 -11.34
C MET A 406 17.04 17.99 -11.45
N ASP A 407 17.94 17.46 -10.62
CA ASP A 407 18.16 16.03 -10.51
C ASP A 407 16.99 15.36 -9.79
N ASP A 408 16.51 14.23 -10.35
CA ASP A 408 15.48 13.36 -9.75
C ASP A 408 16.17 12.22 -9.00
N TYR A 409 16.17 12.30 -7.67
CA TYR A 409 16.65 11.27 -6.76
C TYR A 409 15.53 10.25 -6.47
N GLY A 410 14.92 9.74 -7.51
CA GLY A 410 13.82 8.76 -7.47
C GLY A 410 14.28 7.29 -7.53
N ASN A 411 15.52 7.00 -7.21
CA ASN A 411 16.10 5.67 -7.24
C ASN A 411 16.93 5.39 -5.98
N PHE A 412 17.09 4.11 -5.66
CA PHE A 412 17.99 3.65 -4.60
C PHE A 412 18.93 2.58 -5.15
N ALA A 413 20.14 2.49 -4.56
CA ALA A 413 21.11 1.43 -4.81
C ALA A 413 21.59 0.85 -3.48
N ALA A 414 21.95 -0.43 -3.48
CA ALA A 414 22.64 -1.00 -2.33
C ALA A 414 24.01 -0.34 -2.17
N LYS A 415 24.27 0.20 -1.00
CA LYS A 415 25.58 0.69 -0.57
C LYS A 415 26.42 -0.46 -0.03
N ARG A 416 25.76 -1.42 0.61
CA ARG A 416 26.35 -2.66 1.11
C ARG A 416 25.40 -3.82 0.85
N SER A 417 25.98 -4.95 0.43
CA SER A 417 25.26 -6.19 0.16
C SER A 417 25.88 -7.35 0.90
N VAL A 418 25.10 -8.41 1.09
CA VAL A 418 25.54 -9.71 1.57
C VAL A 418 25.09 -10.78 0.58
N VAL A 419 25.76 -11.94 0.58
CA VAL A 419 25.30 -13.08 -0.21
C VAL A 419 24.13 -13.74 0.50
N ALA A 420 23.01 -13.86 -0.21
CA ALA A 420 21.80 -14.52 0.28
C ALA A 420 22.00 -16.05 0.35
N PRO A 421 21.58 -16.72 1.43
CA PRO A 421 21.70 -18.17 1.57
C PRO A 421 20.64 -18.94 0.76
N ARG A 422 20.80 -20.25 0.69
CA ARG A 422 19.79 -21.18 0.19
C ARG A 422 18.73 -21.52 1.23
N ALA A 423 19.12 -21.43 2.50
CA ALA A 423 18.19 -21.49 3.61
C ALA A 423 18.76 -20.77 4.84
N TYR A 424 17.88 -20.29 5.68
CA TYR A 424 18.19 -19.95 7.07
C TYR A 424 17.80 -21.13 7.95
N ILE A 425 18.60 -21.40 8.99
CA ILE A 425 18.32 -22.46 9.95
C ILE A 425 18.63 -21.98 11.37
N PHE A 426 17.81 -22.36 12.33
CA PHE A 426 18.02 -22.07 13.73
C PHE A 426 17.48 -23.20 14.63
N LYS A 427 18.07 -23.33 15.82
CA LYS A 427 17.66 -24.35 16.79
C LYS A 427 16.31 -24.00 17.40
N PRO A 428 15.55 -25.00 17.87
CA PRO A 428 14.27 -24.75 18.55
C PRO A 428 14.53 -24.11 19.91
N GLU A 429 14.23 -22.84 20.03
CA GLU A 429 14.39 -22.05 21.25
C GLU A 429 13.11 -21.23 21.51
N LYS A 430 12.65 -21.18 22.76
CA LYS A 430 11.40 -20.51 23.14
C LYS A 430 11.35 -19.04 22.69
N ASN A 431 12.46 -18.33 22.83
CA ASN A 431 12.51 -16.91 22.43
C ASN A 431 12.45 -16.69 20.90
N LEU A 432 12.59 -17.75 20.08
CA LEU A 432 12.47 -17.68 18.62
C LEU A 432 11.05 -18.02 18.12
N GLU A 433 10.14 -18.45 18.98
CA GLU A 433 8.74 -18.74 18.61
C GLU A 433 8.06 -17.48 18.02
N VAL A 434 8.35 -16.30 18.56
CA VAL A 434 7.84 -15.03 18.03
C VAL A 434 8.34 -14.76 16.60
N VAL A 435 9.61 -15.06 16.32
CA VAL A 435 10.21 -14.93 14.99
C VAL A 435 9.54 -15.88 14.01
N ILE A 436 9.35 -17.15 14.39
CA ILE A 436 8.64 -18.18 13.61
C ILE A 436 7.22 -17.68 13.30
N GLY A 437 6.49 -17.20 14.31
CA GLY A 437 5.16 -16.65 14.15
C GLY A 437 5.10 -15.48 13.18
N LYS A 438 6.07 -14.55 13.22
CA LYS A 438 6.15 -13.44 12.27
C LYS A 438 6.37 -13.92 10.84
N LEU A 439 7.29 -14.86 10.62
CA LEU A 439 7.53 -15.44 9.28
C LEU A 439 6.27 -16.08 8.70
N ILE A 440 5.57 -16.89 9.49
CA ILE A 440 4.30 -17.52 9.10
C ILE A 440 3.21 -16.46 8.82
N GLN A 441 3.11 -15.42 9.66
CA GLN A 441 2.18 -14.30 9.43
C GLN A 441 2.43 -13.61 8.10
N HIS A 442 3.70 -13.42 7.71
CA HIS A 442 4.06 -12.86 6.41
C HIS A 442 3.71 -13.79 5.23
N GLY A 443 3.37 -15.05 5.48
CA GLY A 443 3.08 -16.06 4.46
C GLY A 443 4.32 -16.78 3.95
N ILE A 444 5.44 -16.64 4.63
CA ILE A 444 6.69 -17.36 4.34
C ILE A 444 6.51 -18.82 4.75
N THR A 445 6.92 -19.74 3.87
CA THR A 445 6.96 -21.16 4.19
C THR A 445 8.09 -21.41 5.17
N VAL A 446 7.73 -21.90 6.34
CA VAL A 446 8.64 -22.29 7.43
C VAL A 446 8.50 -23.79 7.64
N GLU A 447 9.61 -24.49 7.75
CA GLU A 447 9.64 -25.94 7.93
C GLU A 447 10.34 -26.29 9.26
N GLU A 448 9.94 -27.40 9.85
CA GLU A 448 10.57 -28.01 11.02
C GLU A 448 11.25 -29.32 10.61
N LEU A 449 12.51 -29.50 11.00
CA LEU A 449 13.25 -30.73 10.72
C LEU A 449 12.62 -31.92 11.45
N THR A 450 12.36 -33.03 10.72
CA THR A 450 11.91 -34.31 11.27
C THR A 450 13.04 -35.29 11.50
N ALA A 451 14.25 -34.94 11.07
CA ALA A 451 15.50 -35.69 11.34
C ALA A 451 16.65 -34.69 11.60
N PRO A 452 17.70 -35.06 12.34
CA PRO A 452 18.84 -34.21 12.57
C PRO A 452 19.58 -33.93 11.27
N LEU A 453 20.19 -32.70 11.16
CA LEU A 453 20.99 -32.26 10.02
C LEU A 453 22.38 -31.83 10.49
N GLN A 454 23.41 -32.49 9.97
CA GLN A 454 24.80 -31.99 10.06
C GLN A 454 25.17 -31.29 8.75
N THR A 455 25.56 -30.03 8.81
CA THR A 455 25.87 -29.25 7.62
C THR A 455 26.86 -28.11 7.92
N GLU A 456 27.55 -27.61 6.89
CA GLU A 456 28.32 -26.36 6.96
C GLU A 456 27.34 -25.18 6.91
N VAL A 457 27.55 -24.21 7.78
CA VAL A 457 26.78 -22.96 7.87
C VAL A 457 27.70 -21.78 8.03
N ASP A 458 27.22 -20.61 7.55
CA ASP A 458 27.83 -19.35 7.90
C ASP A 458 27.19 -18.84 9.21
N VAL A 459 28.05 -18.62 10.20
CA VAL A 459 27.70 -18.19 11.56
C VAL A 459 28.07 -16.71 11.71
N PHE A 460 27.13 -15.88 12.11
CA PHE A 460 27.37 -14.46 12.34
C PHE A 460 27.81 -14.23 13.78
N THR A 461 29.03 -13.69 13.96
CA THR A 461 29.51 -13.22 15.27
C THR A 461 29.23 -11.73 15.39
N ILE A 462 28.46 -11.33 16.39
CA ILE A 462 28.07 -9.95 16.64
C ILE A 462 29.30 -9.16 17.10
N GLY A 463 29.68 -8.16 16.29
CA GLY A 463 30.84 -7.27 16.59
C GLY A 463 30.39 -6.03 17.36
N ASN A 464 29.25 -5.44 16.99
CA ASN A 464 28.71 -4.26 17.66
C ASN A 464 27.17 -4.28 17.65
N VAL A 465 26.60 -3.71 18.70
CA VAL A 465 25.13 -3.53 18.87
C VAL A 465 24.86 -2.05 19.10
N THR A 466 24.05 -1.44 18.25
CA THR A 466 23.79 0.00 18.28
C THR A 466 22.26 0.25 18.34
N PRO A 467 21.72 0.59 19.52
CA PRO A 467 20.33 1.01 19.65
C PRO A 467 20.13 2.43 19.09
N SER A 468 18.98 2.68 18.47
CA SER A 468 18.55 4.01 18.10
C SER A 468 18.40 4.91 19.33
N GLN A 469 18.71 6.21 19.18
CA GLN A 469 18.50 7.19 20.26
C GLN A 469 17.02 7.48 20.51
N ARG A 470 16.17 7.28 19.50
CA ARG A 470 14.73 7.56 19.56
C ARG A 470 13.93 6.27 19.56
N VAL A 471 12.82 6.29 20.33
CA VAL A 471 11.78 5.29 20.20
C VAL A 471 10.92 5.67 18.98
N PHE A 472 10.69 4.71 18.10
CA PHE A 472 9.87 4.87 16.90
C PHE A 472 8.85 3.72 16.81
N GLN A 473 7.56 4.05 16.72
CA GLN A 473 6.48 3.06 16.67
C GLN A 473 6.55 2.02 17.81
N ASN A 474 6.83 2.52 19.04
CA ASN A 474 7.03 1.75 20.26
C ASN A 474 8.27 0.82 20.30
N HIS A 475 9.13 0.89 19.28
CA HIS A 475 10.39 0.16 19.20
C HIS A 475 11.60 1.09 19.35
N ARG A 476 12.64 0.60 19.99
CA ARG A 476 13.97 1.18 19.91
C ARG A 476 14.74 0.39 18.84
N GLU A 477 14.75 0.91 17.61
CA GLU A 477 15.37 0.25 16.48
C GLU A 477 16.82 -0.16 16.81
N MET A 478 17.18 -1.40 16.45
CA MET A 478 18.49 -1.99 16.75
C MET A 478 19.27 -2.22 15.47
N LYS A 479 20.54 -1.86 15.47
CA LYS A 479 21.48 -2.22 14.40
C LYS A 479 22.61 -3.04 14.96
N ILE A 480 22.95 -4.11 14.25
CA ILE A 480 24.14 -4.90 14.56
C ILE A 480 25.10 -4.92 13.38
N THR A 481 26.37 -5.05 13.66
CA THR A 481 27.42 -5.33 12.67
C THR A 481 28.26 -6.48 13.17
N GLY A 482 28.87 -7.24 12.26
CA GLY A 482 29.66 -8.38 12.65
C GLY A 482 30.35 -9.06 11.46
N THR A 483 30.73 -10.31 11.65
CA THR A 483 31.42 -11.11 10.63
C THR A 483 30.80 -12.50 10.53
N TYR A 484 30.72 -13.02 9.31
CA TYR A 484 30.37 -14.39 9.03
C TYR A 484 31.61 -15.28 8.99
N ASN A 485 31.55 -16.43 9.67
CA ASN A 485 32.54 -17.47 9.63
C ASN A 485 31.91 -18.84 9.37
N LYS A 486 32.57 -19.68 8.61
CA LYS A 486 32.10 -21.05 8.33
C LYS A 486 32.26 -21.97 9.52
N SER A 487 31.30 -22.79 9.79
CA SER A 487 31.30 -23.80 10.85
C SER A 487 30.50 -25.02 10.46
N SER A 488 30.99 -26.21 10.78
CA SER A 488 30.17 -27.44 10.69
C SER A 488 29.34 -27.59 11.96
N MET A 489 28.02 -27.64 11.82
CA MET A 489 27.10 -27.70 12.94
C MET A 489 26.07 -28.81 12.79
N THR A 490 25.62 -29.36 13.93
CA THR A 490 24.51 -30.28 13.98
C THR A 490 23.27 -29.63 14.52
N PHE A 491 22.17 -29.74 13.77
CA PHE A 491 20.85 -29.24 14.10
C PHE A 491 19.97 -30.43 14.47
N PRO A 492 19.39 -30.47 15.68
CA PRO A 492 18.54 -31.59 16.10
C PRO A 492 17.19 -31.57 15.37
N THR A 493 16.47 -32.66 15.44
CA THR A 493 15.03 -32.71 15.12
C THR A 493 14.31 -31.58 15.86
N GLY A 494 13.32 -30.93 15.21
CA GLY A 494 12.64 -29.76 15.73
C GLY A 494 13.32 -28.42 15.39
N SER A 495 14.53 -28.44 14.79
CA SER A 495 15.15 -27.21 14.28
C SER A 495 14.33 -26.63 13.12
N ILE A 496 14.33 -25.31 12.99
CA ILE A 496 13.55 -24.57 12.01
C ILE A 496 14.40 -24.25 10.80
N ILE A 497 13.88 -24.56 9.61
CA ILE A 497 14.51 -24.19 8.34
C ILE A 497 13.58 -23.35 7.47
N VAL A 498 14.12 -22.26 6.93
CA VAL A 498 13.41 -21.35 6.02
C VAL A 498 14.15 -21.35 4.69
N ARG A 499 13.67 -22.10 3.72
CA ARG A 499 14.26 -22.15 2.37
C ARG A 499 13.94 -20.87 1.63
N THR A 500 14.95 -20.28 1.02
CA THR A 500 14.79 -19.03 0.26
C THR A 500 14.24 -19.28 -1.15
N ALA A 501 14.28 -20.51 -1.65
CA ALA A 501 13.70 -20.93 -2.92
C ALA A 501 12.16 -21.03 -2.84
N GLN A 502 11.52 -19.92 -2.52
CA GLN A 502 10.06 -19.73 -2.46
C GLN A 502 9.68 -18.35 -3.02
N PRO A 503 8.43 -18.09 -3.44
CA PRO A 503 8.03 -16.80 -4.01
C PRO A 503 8.37 -15.61 -3.10
N LEU A 504 8.26 -15.78 -1.77
CA LEU A 504 8.59 -14.77 -0.76
C LEU A 504 10.06 -14.84 -0.29
N GLY A 505 10.95 -15.50 -1.02
CA GLY A 505 12.35 -15.67 -0.62
C GLY A 505 13.09 -14.36 -0.39
N ARG A 506 12.81 -13.31 -1.19
CA ARG A 506 13.38 -11.96 -1.01
C ARG A 506 12.94 -11.32 0.30
N LEU A 507 11.66 -11.46 0.66
CA LEU A 507 11.12 -10.97 1.92
C LEU A 507 11.69 -11.78 3.10
N ALA A 508 11.81 -13.10 2.97
CA ALA A 508 12.42 -13.95 4.00
C ALA A 508 13.87 -13.53 4.29
N CYS A 509 14.67 -13.26 3.23
CA CYS A 509 16.01 -12.72 3.39
C CYS A 509 16.00 -11.37 4.12
N TYR A 510 15.11 -10.47 3.74
CA TYR A 510 15.04 -9.14 4.37
C TYR A 510 14.70 -9.20 5.85
N LEU A 511 13.80 -10.11 6.25
CA LEU A 511 13.37 -10.29 7.63
C LEU A 511 14.45 -10.94 8.51
N LEU A 512 15.19 -11.94 7.97
CA LEU A 512 16.10 -12.79 8.74
C LEU A 512 17.58 -12.39 8.66
N GLU A 513 17.96 -11.52 7.69
CA GLU A 513 19.35 -11.08 7.59
C GLU A 513 19.72 -10.23 8.79
N ALA A 514 20.82 -10.61 9.46
CA ALA A 514 21.26 -10.00 10.71
C ALA A 514 21.46 -8.48 10.61
N GLU A 515 21.98 -8.01 9.48
CA GLU A 515 22.31 -6.60 9.24
C GLU A 515 21.30 -5.87 8.35
N SER A 516 20.10 -6.42 8.15
CA SER A 516 19.04 -5.76 7.38
C SER A 516 18.58 -4.47 8.07
N ASP A 517 18.42 -3.41 7.28
CA ASP A 517 18.06 -2.06 7.78
C ASP A 517 16.57 -1.87 8.10
N ASP A 518 15.78 -2.92 7.98
CA ASP A 518 14.35 -2.95 8.34
C ASP A 518 13.86 -4.39 8.60
N GLY A 519 14.79 -5.27 9.07
CA GLY A 519 14.50 -6.67 9.39
C GLY A 519 14.00 -6.88 10.82
N LEU A 520 13.88 -8.14 11.22
CA LEU A 520 13.39 -8.49 12.57
C LEU A 520 14.36 -8.12 13.69
N VAL A 521 15.67 -7.93 13.38
CA VAL A 521 16.65 -7.36 14.32
C VAL A 521 16.31 -5.91 14.62
N ASP A 522 16.07 -5.10 13.59
CA ASP A 522 15.75 -3.68 13.73
C ASP A 522 14.49 -3.46 14.61
N TRP A 523 13.54 -4.38 14.53
CA TRP A 523 12.26 -4.34 15.25
C TRP A 523 12.24 -5.11 16.57
N ASN A 524 13.40 -5.37 17.23
CA ASN A 524 13.55 -5.95 18.58
C ASN A 524 13.12 -7.42 18.74
N PHE A 525 12.86 -8.18 17.67
CA PHE A 525 12.46 -9.58 17.80
C PHE A 525 13.62 -10.53 18.16
N PHE A 526 14.86 -10.02 18.10
CA PHE A 526 16.08 -10.74 18.46
C PHE A 526 16.81 -10.17 19.69
N ASP A 527 16.24 -9.18 20.38
CA ASP A 527 16.90 -8.49 21.50
C ASP A 527 17.54 -9.42 22.54
N PRO A 528 16.91 -10.56 22.94
CA PRO A 528 17.55 -11.48 23.90
C PRO A 528 18.88 -12.07 23.46
N TYR A 529 19.22 -11.97 22.17
CA TYR A 529 20.44 -12.54 21.57
C TYR A 529 21.48 -11.48 21.19
N LEU A 530 21.16 -10.19 21.35
CA LEU A 530 22.02 -9.10 20.87
C LEU A 530 23.07 -8.69 21.91
N GLU A 531 24.19 -9.44 21.92
CA GLU A 531 25.37 -9.14 22.77
C GLU A 531 26.65 -9.23 21.94
N THR A 532 27.52 -8.24 22.07
CA THR A 532 28.83 -8.20 21.38
C THR A 532 29.65 -9.44 21.73
N GLY A 533 30.23 -10.09 20.72
CA GLY A 533 31.03 -11.30 20.84
C GLY A 533 30.19 -12.59 20.84
N LYS A 534 28.87 -12.53 20.89
CA LYS A 534 28.00 -13.71 20.82
C LYS A 534 27.66 -14.05 19.37
N LEU A 535 27.19 -15.29 19.17
CA LEU A 535 26.68 -15.77 17.90
C LEU A 535 25.22 -15.34 17.73
N PHE A 536 24.88 -14.82 16.57
CA PHE A 536 23.50 -14.59 16.19
C PHE A 536 22.79 -15.94 15.99
N PRO A 537 21.53 -16.11 16.43
CA PRO A 537 20.90 -17.45 16.51
C PRO A 537 20.43 -17.99 15.16
N VAL A 538 20.47 -17.20 14.08
CA VAL A 538 20.06 -17.61 12.74
C VAL A 538 21.30 -17.85 11.89
N TYR A 539 21.45 -19.05 11.38
CA TYR A 539 22.58 -19.51 10.58
C TYR A 539 22.23 -19.57 9.10
N LYS A 540 23.18 -19.30 8.22
CA LYS A 540 23.00 -19.38 6.76
C LYS A 540 23.52 -20.68 6.20
N ILE A 541 22.70 -21.41 5.44
CA ILE A 541 23.13 -22.53 4.62
C ILE A 541 23.33 -22.01 3.19
N MET A 542 24.57 -22.02 2.71
CA MET A 542 24.95 -21.41 1.43
C MET A 542 24.81 -22.38 0.24
N HIS A 543 24.46 -23.63 0.48
CA HIS A 543 24.28 -24.69 -0.52
C HIS A 543 22.90 -25.33 -0.38
N ASN A 544 22.45 -26.04 -1.40
CA ASN A 544 21.19 -26.78 -1.33
C ASN A 544 21.34 -27.96 -0.39
N VAL A 545 20.40 -28.12 0.55
CA VAL A 545 20.33 -29.25 1.48
C VAL A 545 19.05 -30.04 1.26
N ASN A 546 19.19 -31.35 1.27
CA ASN A 546 18.08 -32.27 1.28
C ASN A 546 17.97 -32.90 2.68
N VAL A 547 16.95 -32.48 3.42
CA VAL A 547 16.69 -32.97 4.77
C VAL A 547 15.18 -33.16 4.95
N ALA A 548 14.81 -34.22 5.71
CA ALA A 548 13.42 -34.46 6.03
C ALA A 548 12.86 -33.35 6.93
N SER A 549 11.78 -32.76 6.52
CA SER A 549 11.13 -31.63 7.21
C SER A 549 9.62 -31.68 7.00
N ARG A 550 8.88 -30.98 7.84
CA ARG A 550 7.44 -30.74 7.68
C ARG A 550 7.16 -29.23 7.68
N VAL A 551 6.23 -28.80 6.84
CA VAL A 551 5.79 -27.41 6.84
C VAL A 551 5.02 -27.13 8.13
N LEU A 552 5.34 -26.01 8.78
CA LEU A 552 4.55 -25.51 9.91
C LEU A 552 3.32 -24.79 9.36
N GLU A 553 2.15 -25.26 9.76
CA GLU A 553 0.88 -24.61 9.42
C GLU A 553 0.58 -23.44 10.35
N LYS A 554 -0.29 -22.50 9.88
CA LYS A 554 -0.74 -21.33 10.65
C LYS A 554 -1.58 -21.73 11.85
#